data_57f698b898f947878d96d39957614f3d
#
_entry.id   57f698b898f947878d96d39957614f3d
#
_cell.length_a   1.000
_cell.length_b   1.000
_cell.length_c   1.000
_cell.angle_alpha   90.00
_cell.angle_beta   90.00
_cell.angle_gamma   90.00
#
_symmetry.space_group_name_H-M   'P 1'
#
loop_
_entity.id
_entity.type
_entity.pdbx_description
1 polymer ?
#
loop_
_entity_poly.entity_id
_entity_poly.type
_entity_poly.pdbx_seq_one_letter_code
_entity_poly.pdbx_strand_id
1 'polypeptide(L)'
;RPAGGRAINRRSMLKGVGGIAALTAVGAGGSLTASAPAQAAGLSVVEHQDGGRMQYYRFSTPSIGWNPAVNVLLPDGYNASRRYPVLYLLHGGGLNADFRAFDYEGIRDLTVGRELIVVMPDGGKAGWYSNPVSSNVGPRNWETFHMSELIPWIDATFSTIAEFSGRAVSGFSMGGFGALKYTAKYYGHFASVSSHSGPADLRGPDGGM
;
A
#
# COMPACT_ATOMS: atom_id res chain seq x y z
N ARG A 1 25.22 -2.10 -55.67
CA ARG A 1 25.39 -0.80 -54.98
C ARG A 1 24.24 -0.66 -54.01
N PRO A 2 24.46 -0.53 -52.70
CA PRO A 2 23.42 -0.29 -51.74
C PRO A 2 23.25 1.21 -51.46
N ALA A 3 22.03 1.65 -51.31
CA ALA A 3 21.65 3.00 -50.92
C ALA A 3 21.52 3.13 -49.40
N GLY A 4 22.07 4.20 -48.86
CA GLY A 4 22.24 4.43 -47.44
C GLY A 4 21.00 4.80 -46.67
N GLY A 5 20.88 4.26 -45.46
CA GLY A 5 19.91 4.65 -44.47
C GLY A 5 20.40 5.87 -43.68
N ARG A 6 19.60 6.90 -43.63
CA ARG A 6 19.82 8.11 -42.82
C ARG A 6 19.49 7.85 -41.36
N ALA A 7 20.46 8.05 -40.50
CA ALA A 7 20.27 8.12 -39.04
C ALA A 7 19.53 9.41 -38.65
N ILE A 8 18.44 9.30 -37.90
CA ILE A 8 17.71 10.43 -37.34
C ILE A 8 18.31 10.77 -35.99
N ASN A 9 18.94 11.93 -35.91
CA ASN A 9 19.56 12.48 -34.69
C ASN A 9 18.49 13.13 -33.80
N ARG A 10 18.25 12.54 -32.61
CA ARG A 10 17.33 13.06 -31.59
C ARG A 10 18.03 14.01 -30.62
N ARG A 11 18.57 15.11 -31.14
CA ARG A 11 19.02 16.23 -30.28
C ARG A 11 18.65 17.54 -30.96
N SER A 12 17.51 18.08 -30.55
CA SER A 12 17.23 19.53 -30.56
C SER A 12 15.74 19.76 -30.46
N MET A 13 15.26 20.01 -29.24
CA MET A 13 14.13 20.90 -28.94
C MET A 13 13.96 20.99 -27.42
N LEU A 14 14.62 21.99 -26.86
CA LEU A 14 14.19 22.64 -25.60
C LEU A 14 15.00 23.94 -25.48
N LYS A 15 14.47 24.99 -26.06
CA LYS A 15 14.80 26.40 -25.73
C LYS A 15 13.50 27.19 -25.64
N GLY A 16 13.30 27.80 -24.49
CA GLY A 16 12.21 28.73 -24.17
C GLY A 16 12.15 28.87 -22.66
N VAL A 17 12.95 29.72 -22.11
CA VAL A 17 12.83 31.12 -21.69
C VAL A 17 11.75 31.36 -20.66
N GLY A 18 12.19 31.78 -19.45
CA GLY A 18 11.59 32.90 -18.80
C GLY A 18 11.36 32.74 -17.30
N GLY A 19 12.09 33.57 -16.52
CA GLY A 19 11.56 34.14 -15.29
C GLY A 19 12.26 33.77 -13.98
N ILE A 20 13.41 34.41 -13.73
CA ILE A 20 14.03 34.49 -12.39
C ILE A 20 13.29 35.59 -11.62
N ALA A 21 12.74 35.24 -10.48
CA ALA A 21 12.45 36.20 -9.42
C ALA A 21 13.16 35.73 -8.15
N ALA A 22 14.29 36.36 -7.87
CA ALA A 22 14.98 36.25 -6.60
C ALA A 22 14.22 37.04 -5.55
N LEU A 23 13.83 36.41 -4.45
CA LEU A 23 13.43 37.08 -3.21
C LEU A 23 14.33 36.56 -2.10
N THR A 24 15.31 37.37 -1.75
CA THR A 24 16.09 37.27 -0.52
C THR A 24 15.21 37.66 0.68
N ALA A 25 15.02 36.72 1.61
CA ALA A 25 14.59 37.03 2.97
C ALA A 25 15.51 36.35 3.96
N VAL A 26 16.31 37.10 4.64
CA VAL A 26 17.07 36.78 5.84
C VAL A 26 16.11 36.71 7.02
N GLY A 27 16.21 35.65 7.88
CA GLY A 27 15.55 35.72 9.19
C GLY A 27 15.29 34.38 9.82
N ALA A 28 16.23 33.95 10.69
CA ALA A 28 16.07 33.26 11.98
C ALA A 28 15.03 32.14 12.16
N GLY A 29 15.51 31.00 12.66
CA GLY A 29 14.71 30.08 13.50
C GLY A 29 13.81 29.13 12.74
N GLY A 30 14.37 28.21 11.93
CA GLY A 30 13.59 27.16 11.29
C GLY A 30 13.25 26.04 12.26
N SER A 31 12.07 26.07 12.86
CA SER A 31 11.41 24.86 13.31
C SER A 31 11.23 23.97 12.09
N LEU A 32 11.81 22.76 12.10
CA LEU A 32 11.51 21.69 11.14
C LEU A 32 10.06 21.30 11.39
N THR A 33 9.14 21.95 10.71
CA THR A 33 7.78 21.45 10.58
C THR A 33 7.88 20.18 9.76
N ALA A 34 7.74 19.04 10.40
CA ALA A 34 7.50 17.78 9.72
C ALA A 34 6.34 18.03 8.74
N SER A 35 6.60 17.92 7.45
CA SER A 35 5.55 18.02 6.43
C SER A 35 4.51 16.98 6.79
N ALA A 36 3.26 17.42 7.02
CA ALA A 36 2.16 16.48 7.19
C ALA A 36 2.15 15.53 5.97
N PRO A 37 1.99 14.23 6.16
CA PRO A 37 1.96 13.29 5.06
C PRO A 37 0.91 13.75 4.06
N ALA A 38 1.25 13.72 2.77
CA ALA A 38 0.31 14.05 1.71
C ALA A 38 -0.92 13.18 1.91
N GLN A 39 -2.06 13.79 2.25
CA GLN A 39 -3.31 13.07 2.43
C GLN A 39 -3.66 12.43 1.09
N ALA A 40 -3.57 11.10 1.01
CA ALA A 40 -4.22 10.37 -0.06
C ALA A 40 -5.69 10.81 -0.07
N ALA A 41 -6.20 11.22 -1.22
CA ALA A 41 -7.47 11.94 -1.33
C ALA A 41 -8.59 11.18 -0.57
N GLY A 42 -9.00 11.73 0.58
CA GLY A 42 -10.08 11.20 1.39
C GLY A 42 -9.69 10.27 2.54
N LEU A 43 -8.41 9.81 2.66
CA LEU A 43 -7.97 8.97 3.78
C LEU A 43 -7.45 9.84 4.93
N SER A 44 -7.98 9.64 6.13
CA SER A 44 -7.50 10.33 7.34
C SER A 44 -7.38 9.37 8.52
N VAL A 45 -6.33 9.54 9.33
CA VAL A 45 -6.15 8.78 10.56
C VAL A 45 -7.11 9.32 11.62
N VAL A 46 -7.95 8.44 12.18
CA VAL A 46 -8.86 8.76 13.28
C VAL A 46 -8.41 8.18 14.62
N GLU A 47 -7.52 7.18 14.58
CA GLU A 47 -6.91 6.59 15.77
C GLU A 47 -5.52 6.09 15.42
N HIS A 48 -4.56 6.30 16.32
CA HIS A 48 -3.21 5.74 16.25
C HIS A 48 -2.78 5.28 17.63
N GLN A 49 -2.24 4.07 17.70
CA GLN A 49 -1.62 3.52 18.91
C GLN A 49 -0.19 3.08 18.58
N ASP A 50 0.78 3.62 19.32
CA ASP A 50 2.17 3.22 19.22
C ASP A 50 2.45 2.05 20.17
N GLY A 51 2.60 0.86 19.63
CA GLY A 51 2.99 -0.36 20.33
C GLY A 51 4.45 -0.74 20.08
N GLY A 52 5.34 0.24 19.88
CA GLY A 52 6.73 0.02 19.52
C GLY A 52 6.88 -0.43 18.08
N ARG A 53 7.34 -1.65 17.83
CA ARG A 53 7.40 -2.17 16.45
C ARG A 53 6.01 -2.26 15.79
N MET A 54 4.96 -2.60 16.55
CA MET A 54 3.60 -2.71 16.03
C MET A 54 2.87 -1.37 16.19
N GLN A 55 2.58 -0.74 15.07
CA GLN A 55 1.80 0.48 14.97
C GLN A 55 0.39 0.13 14.53
N TYR A 56 -0.60 0.52 15.31
CA TYR A 56 -2.02 0.36 14.97
C TYR A 56 -2.59 1.67 14.46
N TYR A 57 -3.31 1.59 13.37
CA TYR A 57 -4.03 2.73 12.79
C TYR A 57 -5.49 2.36 12.52
N ARG A 58 -6.37 3.35 12.67
CA ARG A 58 -7.74 3.31 12.18
C ARG A 58 -7.97 4.52 11.30
N PHE A 59 -8.66 4.31 10.19
CA PHE A 59 -8.84 5.34 9.18
C PHE A 59 -10.32 5.69 8.99
N SER A 60 -10.58 6.96 8.66
CA SER A 60 -11.80 7.39 7.98
C SER A 60 -11.52 7.46 6.48
N THR A 61 -12.41 6.90 5.67
CA THR A 61 -12.29 6.84 4.21
C THR A 61 -13.66 6.83 3.56
N PRO A 62 -13.85 7.46 2.38
CA PRO A 62 -15.08 7.32 1.63
C PRO A 62 -15.28 5.92 1.01
N SER A 63 -14.22 5.13 0.92
CA SER A 63 -14.25 3.81 0.29
C SER A 63 -14.91 2.74 1.16
N ILE A 64 -14.92 2.90 2.48
CA ILE A 64 -15.47 1.94 3.44
C ILE A 64 -16.45 2.67 4.37
N GLY A 65 -17.64 2.12 4.56
CA GLY A 65 -18.72 2.72 5.35
C GLY A 65 -18.49 2.72 6.89
N TRP A 66 -17.32 2.31 7.33
CA TRP A 66 -16.83 2.38 8.72
C TRP A 66 -15.33 2.65 8.72
N ASN A 67 -14.74 2.75 9.90
CA ASN A 67 -13.31 3.04 10.04
C ASN A 67 -12.47 1.75 9.99
N PRO A 68 -11.89 1.36 8.84
CA PRO A 68 -11.05 0.17 8.73
C PRO A 68 -9.77 0.35 9.53
N ALA A 69 -9.24 -0.77 10.05
CA ALA A 69 -8.01 -0.79 10.80
C ALA A 69 -6.84 -1.38 10.01
N VAL A 70 -5.63 -1.00 10.37
CA VAL A 70 -4.39 -1.50 9.79
C VAL A 70 -3.33 -1.63 10.88
N ASN A 71 -2.69 -2.77 10.95
CA ASN A 71 -1.45 -2.94 11.69
C ASN A 71 -0.25 -2.75 10.76
N VAL A 72 0.74 -1.97 11.21
CA VAL A 72 2.01 -1.78 10.53
C VAL A 72 3.13 -2.23 11.46
N LEU A 73 3.81 -3.31 11.10
CA LEU A 73 4.94 -3.82 11.87
C LEU A 73 6.24 -3.29 11.29
N LEU A 74 6.95 -2.53 12.08
CA LEU A 74 8.25 -1.95 11.74
C LEU A 74 9.39 -2.93 12.00
N PRO A 75 10.53 -2.85 11.28
CA PRO A 75 11.71 -3.62 11.60
C PRO A 75 12.30 -3.23 12.95
N ASP A 76 13.12 -4.11 13.51
CA ASP A 76 13.89 -3.79 14.70
C ASP A 76 14.79 -2.58 14.44
N GLY A 77 14.78 -1.59 15.35
CA GLY A 77 15.58 -0.38 15.20
C GLY A 77 15.21 0.44 13.95
N TYR A 78 13.92 0.48 13.59
CA TYR A 78 13.45 1.30 12.45
C TYR A 78 14.08 2.69 12.46
N ASN A 79 14.62 3.09 11.32
CA ASN A 79 15.28 4.37 11.13
C ASN A 79 14.73 5.07 9.89
N ALA A 80 14.11 6.23 10.08
CA ALA A 80 13.49 7.01 9.00
C ALA A 80 14.49 7.50 7.92
N SER A 81 15.80 7.47 8.20
CA SER A 81 16.84 7.78 7.20
C SER A 81 17.17 6.63 6.25
N ARG A 82 16.65 5.43 6.52
CA ARG A 82 16.81 4.22 5.69
C ARG A 82 15.49 3.91 5.01
N ARG A 83 15.55 3.25 3.84
CA ARG A 83 14.36 2.79 3.14
C ARG A 83 14.22 1.28 3.26
N TYR A 84 13.00 0.82 3.44
CA TYR A 84 12.66 -0.58 3.69
C TYR A 84 11.69 -1.11 2.65
N PRO A 85 11.86 -2.37 2.21
CA PRO A 85 10.82 -3.05 1.44
C PRO A 85 9.57 -3.23 2.29
N VAL A 86 8.41 -3.37 1.63
CA VAL A 86 7.11 -3.52 2.28
C VAL A 86 6.47 -4.83 1.84
N LEU A 87 6.04 -5.62 2.81
CA LEU A 87 5.18 -6.78 2.62
C LEU A 87 3.74 -6.41 3.02
N TYR A 88 2.83 -6.41 2.06
CA TYR A 88 1.40 -6.35 2.34
C TYR A 88 0.88 -7.76 2.59
N LEU A 89 0.37 -8.01 3.80
CA LEU A 89 -0.02 -9.34 4.27
C LEU A 89 -1.53 -9.38 4.52
N LEU A 90 -2.24 -10.09 3.64
CA LEU A 90 -3.69 -10.07 3.50
C LEU A 90 -4.32 -11.25 4.25
N HIS A 91 -5.20 -10.96 5.22
CA HIS A 91 -5.85 -12.00 6.04
C HIS A 91 -6.92 -12.78 5.27
N GLY A 92 -7.27 -13.95 5.80
CA GLY A 92 -8.37 -14.78 5.29
C GLY A 92 -9.76 -14.21 5.58
N GLY A 93 -10.80 -14.87 5.10
CA GLY A 93 -12.19 -14.54 5.42
C GLY A 93 -12.67 -15.24 6.70
N GLY A 94 -13.81 -14.77 7.24
CA GLY A 94 -14.48 -15.41 8.37
C GLY A 94 -14.69 -14.49 9.57
N LEU A 95 -15.44 -15.00 10.57
CA LEU A 95 -15.91 -14.19 11.70
C LEU A 95 -14.77 -13.64 12.57
N ASN A 96 -13.66 -14.37 12.69
CA ASN A 96 -12.53 -14.02 13.54
C ASN A 96 -11.31 -13.54 12.75
N ALA A 97 -11.43 -13.41 11.42
CA ALA A 97 -10.35 -12.97 10.58
C ALA A 97 -10.42 -11.44 10.39
N ASP A 98 -9.35 -10.76 10.74
CA ASP A 98 -9.18 -9.32 10.59
C ASP A 98 -7.69 -8.96 10.49
N PHE A 99 -7.38 -7.68 10.50
CA PHE A 99 -6.04 -7.11 10.44
C PHE A 99 -5.07 -7.63 11.53
N ARG A 100 -5.56 -8.29 12.60
CA ARG A 100 -4.75 -8.86 13.70
C ARG A 100 -4.38 -10.33 13.48
N ALA A 101 -4.94 -10.98 12.47
CA ALA A 101 -4.78 -12.43 12.29
C ALA A 101 -3.32 -12.87 12.33
N PHE A 102 -2.45 -12.19 11.60
CA PHE A 102 -1.02 -12.54 11.56
C PHE A 102 -0.24 -12.15 12.82
N ASP A 103 -0.73 -11.18 13.58
CA ASP A 103 -0.16 -10.86 14.90
C ASP A 103 -0.41 -12.00 15.88
N TYR A 104 -1.60 -12.58 15.86
CA TYR A 104 -1.92 -13.80 16.63
C TYR A 104 -1.12 -15.02 16.18
N GLU A 105 -0.73 -15.09 14.89
CA GLU A 105 0.11 -16.15 14.33
C GLU A 105 1.62 -15.90 14.54
N GLY A 106 2.00 -14.86 15.28
CA GLY A 106 3.39 -14.63 15.69
C GLY A 106 4.27 -13.90 14.68
N ILE A 107 3.70 -13.08 13.78
CA ILE A 107 4.46 -12.33 12.77
C ILE A 107 5.56 -11.45 13.41
N ARG A 108 5.37 -10.98 14.63
CA ARG A 108 6.38 -10.17 15.34
C ARG A 108 7.66 -10.95 15.55
N ASP A 109 7.56 -12.20 15.97
CA ASP A 109 8.71 -13.07 16.25
C ASP A 109 9.38 -13.54 14.94
N LEU A 110 8.56 -13.85 13.93
CA LEU A 110 9.04 -14.30 12.62
C LEU A 110 9.82 -13.20 11.86
N THR A 111 9.63 -11.94 12.25
CA THR A 111 10.27 -10.79 11.59
C THR A 111 11.40 -10.16 12.42
N VAL A 112 11.79 -10.77 13.54
CA VAL A 112 12.97 -10.32 14.31
C VAL A 112 14.21 -10.33 13.42
N GLY A 113 14.97 -9.24 13.43
CA GLY A 113 16.17 -9.07 12.60
C GLY A 113 15.92 -8.96 11.10
N ARG A 114 14.66 -8.85 10.65
CA ARG A 114 14.34 -8.62 9.23
C ARG A 114 14.15 -7.14 8.94
N GLU A 115 14.83 -6.66 7.91
CA GLU A 115 14.76 -5.25 7.49
C GLU A 115 13.60 -5.04 6.51
N LEU A 116 12.38 -5.24 6.96
CA LEU A 116 11.17 -5.00 6.18
C LEU A 116 10.04 -4.43 7.04
N ILE A 117 9.16 -3.68 6.41
CA ILE A 117 7.88 -3.23 6.98
C ILE A 117 6.81 -4.25 6.58
N VAL A 118 5.96 -4.68 7.52
CA VAL A 118 4.80 -5.53 7.21
C VAL A 118 3.53 -4.73 7.45
N VAL A 119 2.69 -4.63 6.42
CA VAL A 119 1.39 -3.95 6.47
C VAL A 119 0.29 -4.99 6.46
N MET A 120 -0.53 -5.02 7.50
CA MET A 120 -1.63 -5.96 7.68
C MET A 120 -2.95 -5.20 7.71
N PRO A 121 -3.57 -4.96 6.55
CA PRO A 121 -4.82 -4.21 6.47
C PRO A 121 -6.04 -5.09 6.76
N ASP A 122 -7.10 -4.46 7.27
CA ASP A 122 -8.42 -5.05 7.27
C ASP A 122 -8.94 -5.20 5.82
N GLY A 123 -9.51 -6.34 5.49
CA GLY A 123 -10.15 -6.67 4.22
C GLY A 123 -11.63 -7.05 4.39
N GLY A 124 -12.16 -6.86 5.60
CA GLY A 124 -13.50 -7.29 5.97
C GLY A 124 -13.64 -8.82 6.08
N LYS A 125 -14.71 -9.27 6.72
CA LYS A 125 -14.96 -10.70 6.96
C LYS A 125 -15.19 -11.51 5.68
N ALA A 126 -15.69 -10.85 4.64
CA ALA A 126 -15.98 -11.42 3.33
C ALA A 126 -15.86 -10.35 2.22
N GLY A 127 -14.85 -9.48 2.33
CA GLY A 127 -14.66 -8.36 1.39
C GLY A 127 -13.93 -8.75 0.11
N TRP A 128 -13.32 -9.95 0.08
CA TRP A 128 -12.63 -10.52 -1.08
C TRP A 128 -11.66 -9.56 -1.77
N TYR A 129 -11.17 -8.57 -1.01
CA TYR A 129 -10.22 -7.59 -1.56
C TYR A 129 -10.72 -6.96 -2.86
N SER A 130 -12.04 -6.69 -2.92
CA SER A 130 -12.75 -6.27 -4.13
C SER A 130 -13.64 -5.07 -3.86
N ASN A 131 -13.94 -4.34 -4.93
CA ASN A 131 -15.03 -3.38 -4.92
C ASN A 131 -16.29 -4.12 -5.39
N PRO A 132 -17.33 -4.21 -4.57
CA PRO A 132 -18.59 -4.87 -4.98
C PRO A 132 -19.31 -4.01 -6.03
N VAL A 133 -20.08 -4.65 -6.89
CA VAL A 133 -20.95 -3.95 -7.86
C VAL A 133 -22.06 -3.17 -7.14
N SER A 134 -22.53 -3.72 -6.01
CA SER A 134 -23.53 -3.08 -5.16
C SER A 134 -23.33 -3.50 -3.69
N SER A 135 -23.82 -2.69 -2.76
CA SER A 135 -23.79 -2.98 -1.33
C SER A 135 -25.01 -2.35 -0.66
N ASN A 136 -25.72 -3.13 0.15
CA ASN A 136 -26.84 -2.66 0.97
C ASN A 136 -26.44 -2.18 2.38
N VAL A 137 -25.15 -2.16 2.67
CA VAL A 137 -24.59 -1.78 3.99
C VAL A 137 -23.57 -0.63 3.87
N GLY A 138 -23.67 0.16 2.84
CA GLY A 138 -22.74 1.28 2.57
C GLY A 138 -21.51 0.88 1.74
N PRO A 139 -20.57 1.80 1.54
CA PRO A 139 -19.37 1.55 0.76
C PRO A 139 -18.52 0.40 1.32
N ARG A 140 -18.03 -0.47 0.44
CA ARG A 140 -17.16 -1.61 0.75
C ARG A 140 -16.08 -1.78 -0.31
N ASN A 141 -15.50 -0.67 -0.77
CA ASN A 141 -14.54 -0.65 -1.86
C ASN A 141 -13.13 -0.98 -1.35
N TRP A 142 -12.94 -2.24 -0.90
CA TRP A 142 -11.69 -2.70 -0.31
C TRP A 142 -10.50 -2.55 -1.25
N GLU A 143 -10.69 -2.82 -2.53
CA GLU A 143 -9.65 -2.66 -3.53
C GLU A 143 -9.21 -1.19 -3.63
N THR A 144 -10.16 -0.25 -3.70
CA THR A 144 -9.85 1.19 -3.73
C THR A 144 -9.14 1.62 -2.45
N PHE A 145 -9.65 1.20 -1.29
CA PHE A 145 -9.01 1.48 -0.01
C PHE A 145 -7.55 1.02 0.03
N HIS A 146 -7.26 -0.23 -0.37
CA HIS A 146 -5.90 -0.77 -0.32
C HIS A 146 -4.98 -0.14 -1.36
N MET A 147 -5.42 -0.13 -2.62
CA MET A 147 -4.53 0.18 -3.74
C MET A 147 -4.39 1.68 -3.98
N SER A 148 -5.46 2.44 -3.81
CA SER A 148 -5.49 3.87 -4.16
C SER A 148 -5.31 4.81 -2.96
N GLU A 149 -5.59 4.33 -1.74
CA GLU A 149 -5.54 5.16 -0.54
C GLU A 149 -4.44 4.70 0.43
N LEU A 150 -4.44 3.42 0.84
CA LEU A 150 -3.53 2.91 1.86
C LEU A 150 -2.08 2.83 1.38
N ILE A 151 -1.80 2.25 0.20
CA ILE A 151 -0.42 2.13 -0.31
C ILE A 151 0.25 3.51 -0.41
N PRO A 152 -0.36 4.53 -1.04
CA PRO A 152 0.23 5.88 -1.05
C PRO A 152 0.42 6.48 0.34
N TRP A 153 -0.51 6.23 1.26
CA TRP A 153 -0.39 6.70 2.63
C TRP A 153 0.78 6.03 3.38
N ILE A 154 0.97 4.72 3.22
CA ILE A 154 2.11 3.99 3.78
C ILE A 154 3.43 4.57 3.27
N ASP A 155 3.53 4.80 1.96
CA ASP A 155 4.74 5.35 1.33
C ASP A 155 5.04 6.79 1.77
N ALA A 156 4.00 7.58 2.06
CA ALA A 156 4.15 8.94 2.57
C ALA A 156 4.47 9.00 4.07
N THR A 157 4.06 7.98 4.84
CA THR A 157 4.19 7.97 6.30
C THR A 157 5.47 7.29 6.77
N PHE A 158 5.88 6.23 6.09
CA PHE A 158 7.05 5.43 6.45
C PHE A 158 8.14 5.50 5.38
N SER A 159 9.38 5.26 5.78
CA SER A 159 10.51 5.23 4.85
C SER A 159 10.54 3.94 4.05
N THR A 160 9.66 3.83 3.07
CA THR A 160 9.53 2.67 2.18
C THR A 160 10.41 2.81 0.94
N ILE A 161 10.72 1.68 0.29
CA ILE A 161 11.13 1.64 -1.11
C ILE A 161 9.84 1.73 -1.93
N ALA A 162 9.40 2.97 -2.23
CA ALA A 162 8.08 3.30 -2.78
C ALA A 162 7.96 3.02 -4.29
N GLU A 163 8.45 1.88 -4.74
CA GLU A 163 8.46 1.45 -6.14
C GLU A 163 8.19 -0.06 -6.27
N PHE A 164 8.02 -0.54 -7.49
CA PHE A 164 7.78 -1.95 -7.81
C PHE A 164 8.73 -2.90 -7.06
N SER A 165 10.05 -2.65 -7.12
CA SER A 165 11.08 -3.50 -6.53
C SER A 165 11.00 -3.61 -5.01
N GLY A 166 10.39 -2.63 -4.35
CA GLY A 166 10.25 -2.54 -2.91
C GLY A 166 8.97 -3.13 -2.33
N ARG A 167 8.03 -3.64 -3.16
CA ARG A 167 6.75 -4.13 -2.67
C ARG A 167 6.54 -5.60 -2.95
N ALA A 168 6.06 -6.32 -1.93
CA ALA A 168 5.56 -7.68 -2.04
C ALA A 168 4.14 -7.75 -1.47
N VAL A 169 3.34 -8.69 -1.96
CA VAL A 169 2.02 -9.00 -1.42
C VAL A 169 1.90 -10.49 -1.18
N SER A 170 1.36 -10.85 -0.03
CA SER A 170 1.08 -12.25 0.34
C SER A 170 -0.27 -12.31 1.03
N GLY A 171 -0.90 -13.48 1.03
CA GLY A 171 -2.15 -13.64 1.73
C GLY A 171 -2.58 -15.08 1.91
N PHE A 172 -3.51 -15.28 2.85
CA PHE A 172 -4.07 -16.58 3.17
C PHE A 172 -5.56 -16.64 2.78
N SER A 173 -6.01 -17.75 2.16
CA SER A 173 -7.41 -17.98 1.80
C SER A 173 -7.98 -16.82 0.97
N MET A 174 -8.99 -16.08 1.47
CA MET A 174 -9.51 -14.85 0.85
C MET A 174 -8.39 -13.85 0.54
N GLY A 175 -7.39 -13.70 1.44
CA GLY A 175 -6.22 -12.86 1.22
C GLY A 175 -5.29 -13.39 0.13
N GLY A 176 -5.19 -14.71 -0.02
CA GLY A 176 -4.46 -15.35 -1.10
C GLY A 176 -5.06 -15.03 -2.47
N PHE A 177 -6.38 -15.05 -2.58
CA PHE A 177 -7.09 -14.54 -3.76
C PHE A 177 -6.81 -13.06 -3.99
N GLY A 178 -6.88 -12.23 -2.92
CA GLY A 178 -6.60 -10.80 -3.00
C GLY A 178 -5.19 -10.52 -3.52
N ALA A 179 -4.20 -11.26 -3.06
CA ALA A 179 -2.81 -11.12 -3.50
C ALA A 179 -2.64 -11.41 -4.99
N LEU A 180 -3.21 -12.51 -5.49
CA LEU A 180 -3.21 -12.85 -6.92
C LEU A 180 -3.94 -11.80 -7.74
N LYS A 181 -5.13 -11.38 -7.31
CA LYS A 181 -5.96 -10.38 -7.99
C LYS A 181 -5.24 -9.05 -8.11
N TYR A 182 -4.65 -8.55 -7.01
CA TYR A 182 -3.96 -7.27 -7.02
C TYR A 182 -2.75 -7.30 -7.95
N THR A 183 -1.95 -8.36 -7.91
CA THR A 183 -0.79 -8.49 -8.79
C THR A 183 -1.20 -8.57 -10.27
N ALA A 184 -2.26 -9.31 -10.58
CA ALA A 184 -2.75 -9.43 -11.95
C ALA A 184 -3.37 -8.13 -12.48
N LYS A 185 -4.12 -7.39 -11.65
CA LYS A 185 -4.83 -6.18 -12.05
C LYS A 185 -3.94 -4.93 -12.05
N TYR A 186 -3.05 -4.84 -11.08
CA TYR A 186 -2.15 -3.70 -10.87
C TYR A 186 -0.72 -4.06 -11.26
N TYR A 187 -0.54 -4.39 -12.52
CA TYR A 187 0.77 -4.74 -13.06
C TYR A 187 1.81 -3.65 -12.74
N GLY A 188 2.95 -4.06 -12.23
CA GLY A 188 4.02 -3.12 -11.86
C GLY A 188 3.92 -2.52 -10.45
N HIS A 189 2.95 -2.95 -9.62
CA HIS A 189 2.88 -2.51 -8.22
C HIS A 189 3.67 -3.40 -7.26
N PHE A 190 3.75 -4.70 -7.52
CA PHE A 190 4.38 -5.69 -6.63
C PHE A 190 5.38 -6.54 -7.39
N ALA A 191 6.62 -6.61 -6.90
CA ALA A 191 7.69 -7.44 -7.45
C ALA A 191 7.53 -8.93 -7.08
N SER A 192 6.80 -9.22 -6.00
CA SER A 192 6.61 -10.58 -5.52
C SER A 192 5.17 -10.77 -5.04
N VAL A 193 4.63 -11.95 -5.32
CA VAL A 193 3.32 -12.40 -4.86
C VAL A 193 3.40 -13.80 -4.27
N SER A 194 2.69 -14.03 -3.17
CA SER A 194 2.50 -15.36 -2.60
C SER A 194 1.02 -15.54 -2.22
N SER A 195 0.47 -16.68 -2.57
CA SER A 195 -0.91 -17.05 -2.26
C SER A 195 -0.93 -18.38 -1.51
N HIS A 196 -1.43 -18.34 -0.28
CA HIS A 196 -1.55 -19.51 0.58
C HIS A 196 -3.01 -19.93 0.65
N SER A 197 -3.34 -21.08 0.07
CA SER A 197 -4.72 -21.61 0.03
C SER A 197 -5.75 -20.64 -0.55
N GLY A 198 -5.32 -19.71 -1.40
CA GLY A 198 -6.22 -18.76 -2.08
C GLY A 198 -6.88 -19.43 -3.28
N PRO A 199 -8.19 -19.27 -3.47
CA PRO A 199 -8.83 -19.73 -4.70
C PRO A 199 -8.32 -18.90 -5.89
N ALA A 200 -7.90 -19.57 -6.95
CA ALA A 200 -7.45 -18.92 -8.18
C ALA A 200 -8.62 -18.57 -9.11
N ASP A 201 -9.74 -19.27 -8.98
CA ASP A 201 -10.97 -19.06 -9.74
C ASP A 201 -12.18 -19.09 -8.79
N LEU A 202 -12.98 -18.03 -8.83
CA LEU A 202 -14.24 -17.92 -8.07
C LEU A 202 -15.47 -18.27 -8.89
N ARG A 203 -15.28 -18.66 -10.16
CA ARG A 203 -16.34 -19.09 -11.06
C ARG A 203 -16.64 -20.57 -10.88
N GLY A 204 -17.16 -20.95 -9.71
CA GLY A 204 -17.58 -22.33 -9.47
C GLY A 204 -18.79 -22.72 -10.32
N PRO A 205 -19.05 -24.03 -10.50
CA PRO A 205 -20.21 -24.53 -11.25
C PRO A 205 -21.56 -24.05 -10.70
N ASP A 206 -21.59 -23.65 -9.45
CA ASP A 206 -22.81 -23.19 -8.76
C ASP A 206 -23.01 -21.67 -8.77
N GLY A 207 -22.18 -20.94 -9.54
CA GLY A 207 -22.29 -19.48 -9.64
C GLY A 207 -22.17 -18.75 -8.29
N GLY A 208 -21.65 -19.43 -7.30
CA GLY A 208 -21.76 -19.01 -5.91
C GLY A 208 -20.55 -18.29 -5.37
N MET A 209 -20.47 -16.99 -5.61
CA MET A 209 -20.21 -15.97 -4.57
C MET A 209 -20.77 -14.64 -4.99
#